data_95d4e4451481456d6e4d08c42c72ef12
#
_entry.id   95d4e4451481456d6e4d08c42c72ef12
#
_cell.length_a   1.000
_cell.length_b   1.000
_cell.length_c   1.000
_cell.angle_alpha   90.00
_cell.angle_beta   90.00
_cell.angle_gamma   90.00
#
_symmetry.space_group_name_H-M   'P 1'
#
loop_
_entity.id
_entity.type
_entity.pdbx_description
1 polymer ?
#
loop_
_entity_poly.entity_id
_entity_poly.type
_entity_poly.pdbx_seq_one_letter_code
_entity_poly.pdbx_strand_id
1 'polypeptide(L)'
;MRRDDRLYDLIQIMRDGRLHTAAELAAAVGVSTRTIWRDMAVMAQTGLPVEGERGLGYILRSPLMLPPTLMTADELEALVEGLRHVAEDEANPRARAARALLSKVATLMPQAGIDDAG
;
A
#
# COMPACT_ATOMS: atom_id res chain seq x y z
N MET A 1 -6.85 21.15 1.14
CA MET A 1 -6.08 19.90 1.22
C MET A 1 -5.95 19.28 -0.15
N ARG A 2 -4.76 18.91 -0.54
CA ARG A 2 -4.53 18.28 -1.83
C ARG A 2 -4.99 16.83 -1.79
N ARG A 3 -5.35 16.30 -2.97
CA ARG A 3 -5.83 14.92 -3.05
C ARG A 3 -4.81 13.93 -2.47
N ASP A 4 -3.53 14.11 -2.79
CA ASP A 4 -2.51 13.17 -2.32
C ASP A 4 -2.43 13.13 -0.81
N ASP A 5 -2.51 14.29 -0.18
CA ASP A 5 -2.51 14.37 1.29
C ASP A 5 -3.76 13.72 1.87
N ARG A 6 -4.89 13.94 1.22
CA ARG A 6 -6.16 13.37 1.66
C ARG A 6 -6.16 11.86 1.54
N LEU A 7 -5.64 11.32 0.42
CA LEU A 7 -5.56 9.88 0.23
C LEU A 7 -4.68 9.24 1.29
N TYR A 8 -3.57 9.88 1.61
CA TYR A 8 -2.70 9.40 2.68
C TYR A 8 -3.45 9.33 4.01
N ASP A 9 -4.16 10.41 4.34
CA ASP A 9 -4.92 10.47 5.59
C ASP A 9 -6.01 9.39 5.64
N LEU A 10 -6.69 9.17 4.52
CA LEU A 10 -7.71 8.13 4.44
C LEU A 10 -7.11 6.74 4.69
N ILE A 11 -5.96 6.47 4.11
CA ILE A 11 -5.27 5.20 4.33
C ILE A 11 -4.93 5.03 5.81
N GLN A 12 -4.43 6.09 6.46
CA GLN A 12 -4.11 6.02 7.87
C GLN A 12 -5.34 5.71 8.73
N ILE A 13 -6.49 6.32 8.40
CA ILE A 13 -7.73 6.05 9.10
C ILE A 13 -8.19 4.62 8.89
N MET A 14 -8.10 4.13 7.65
CA MET A 14 -8.61 2.81 7.28
C MET A 14 -7.67 1.65 7.63
N ARG A 15 -6.49 1.96 8.16
CA ARG A 15 -5.53 0.92 8.54
C ARG A 15 -6.02 0.01 9.65
N ASP A 16 -7.09 0.39 10.34
CA ASP A 16 -7.67 -0.44 11.38
C ASP A 16 -8.37 -1.69 10.82
N GLY A 17 -8.54 -1.76 9.50
CA GLY A 17 -9.19 -2.90 8.86
C GLY A 17 -10.69 -2.96 9.07
N ARG A 18 -11.28 -1.88 9.57
CA ARG A 18 -12.71 -1.84 9.88
C ARG A 18 -13.49 -1.17 8.74
N LEU A 19 -14.78 -1.45 8.70
CA LEU A 19 -15.68 -0.80 7.77
C LEU A 19 -15.93 0.64 8.20
N HIS A 20 -15.73 1.58 7.29
CA HIS A 20 -15.99 3.01 7.52
C HIS A 20 -17.00 3.50 6.51
N THR A 21 -18.00 4.23 6.96
CA THR A 21 -18.96 4.81 6.03
C THR A 21 -18.33 6.00 5.30
N ALA A 22 -18.87 6.31 4.13
CA ALA A 22 -18.41 7.50 3.41
C ALA A 22 -18.60 8.77 4.24
N ALA A 23 -19.67 8.82 5.03
CA ALA A 23 -19.93 9.97 5.90
C ALA A 23 -18.87 10.13 6.97
N GLU A 24 -18.45 9.02 7.60
CA GLU A 24 -17.38 9.06 8.59
C GLU A 24 -16.08 9.56 7.98
N LEU A 25 -15.71 9.02 6.83
CA LEU A 25 -14.48 9.39 6.17
C LEU A 25 -14.52 10.85 5.71
N ALA A 26 -15.66 11.27 5.17
CA ALA A 26 -15.85 12.64 4.72
C ALA A 26 -15.68 13.62 5.89
N ALA A 27 -16.28 13.31 7.03
CA ALA A 27 -16.17 14.16 8.21
C ALA A 27 -14.72 14.22 8.72
N ALA A 28 -14.04 13.08 8.68
CA ALA A 28 -12.67 13.00 9.19
C ALA A 28 -11.68 13.85 8.39
N VAL A 29 -11.86 13.93 7.08
CA VAL A 29 -10.93 14.69 6.22
C VAL A 29 -11.53 15.97 5.65
N GLY A 30 -12.75 16.31 6.05
CA GLY A 30 -13.35 17.60 5.72
C GLY A 30 -13.78 17.76 4.27
N VAL A 31 -14.34 16.71 3.67
CA VAL A 31 -14.83 16.76 2.29
C VAL A 31 -16.24 16.19 2.22
N SER A 32 -16.84 16.22 1.02
CA SER A 32 -18.15 15.62 0.80
C SER A 32 -18.06 14.12 0.63
N THR A 33 -19.18 13.41 0.84
CA THR A 33 -19.24 11.98 0.59
C THR A 33 -18.95 11.67 -0.86
N ARG A 34 -19.36 12.54 -1.77
CA ARG A 34 -19.08 12.37 -3.20
C ARG A 34 -17.58 12.33 -3.47
N THR A 35 -16.84 13.22 -2.81
CA THR A 35 -15.38 13.21 -2.93
C THR A 35 -14.81 11.89 -2.40
N ILE A 36 -15.35 11.38 -1.30
CA ILE A 36 -14.91 10.09 -0.77
C ILE A 36 -15.16 8.96 -1.79
N TRP A 37 -16.34 8.94 -2.44
CA TRP A 37 -16.60 7.91 -3.45
C TRP A 37 -15.55 7.93 -4.56
N ARG A 38 -15.18 9.13 -5.00
CA ARG A 38 -14.16 9.29 -6.03
C ARG A 38 -12.78 8.86 -5.53
N ASP A 39 -12.45 9.22 -4.29
CA ASP A 39 -11.17 8.86 -3.70
C ASP A 39 -11.04 7.34 -3.55
N MET A 40 -12.12 6.67 -3.13
CA MET A 40 -12.09 5.22 -2.99
C MET A 40 -11.88 4.55 -4.36
N ALA A 41 -12.50 5.08 -5.40
CA ALA A 41 -12.31 4.56 -6.75
C ALA A 41 -10.87 4.74 -7.22
N VAL A 42 -10.28 5.89 -6.93
CA VAL A 42 -8.87 6.16 -7.27
C VAL A 42 -7.96 5.20 -6.54
N MET A 43 -8.19 4.99 -5.24
CA MET A 43 -7.38 4.07 -4.45
C MET A 43 -7.44 2.65 -5.00
N ALA A 44 -8.65 2.19 -5.34
CA ALA A 44 -8.82 0.86 -5.91
C ALA A 44 -8.09 0.73 -7.25
N GLN A 45 -8.12 1.77 -8.07
CA GLN A 45 -7.44 1.77 -9.36
C GLN A 45 -5.92 1.72 -9.23
N THR A 46 -5.40 2.24 -8.14
CA THR A 46 -3.95 2.21 -7.90
C THR A 46 -3.49 0.90 -7.28
N GLY A 47 -4.40 -0.05 -7.10
CA GLY A 47 -4.05 -1.37 -6.60
C GLY A 47 -4.18 -1.55 -5.10
N LEU A 48 -4.68 -0.56 -4.39
CA LEU A 48 -4.96 -0.71 -2.96
C LEU A 48 -6.20 -1.59 -2.78
N PRO A 49 -6.18 -2.50 -1.81
CA PRO A 49 -7.28 -3.45 -1.63
C PRO A 49 -8.48 -2.83 -0.90
N VAL A 50 -9.08 -1.83 -1.51
CA VAL A 50 -10.28 -1.18 -1.01
C VAL A 50 -11.50 -1.95 -1.51
N GLU A 51 -12.38 -2.33 -0.59
CA GLU A 51 -13.63 -2.99 -0.92
C GLU A 51 -14.78 -2.20 -0.35
N GLY A 52 -15.92 -2.29 -1.01
CA GLY A 52 -17.13 -1.62 -0.54
C GLY A 52 -17.78 -0.81 -1.64
N GLU A 53 -18.87 -0.15 -1.23
CA GLU A 53 -19.65 0.64 -2.18
C GLU A 53 -20.48 1.68 -1.43
N ARG A 54 -21.06 2.58 -2.21
CA ARG A 54 -21.94 3.60 -1.66
C ARG A 54 -23.06 2.96 -0.85
N GLY A 55 -23.39 3.58 0.27
CA GLY A 55 -24.47 3.12 1.12
C GLY A 55 -24.07 2.04 2.10
N LEU A 56 -23.01 1.31 1.84
CA LEU A 56 -22.50 0.30 2.74
C LEU A 56 -21.30 0.80 3.53
N GLY A 57 -20.35 1.37 2.82
CA GLY A 57 -19.09 1.81 3.38
C GLY A 57 -17.91 1.14 2.71
N TYR A 58 -16.72 1.44 3.22
CA TYR A 58 -15.48 1.00 2.63
C TYR A 58 -14.56 0.40 3.68
N ILE A 59 -13.81 -0.61 3.27
CA ILE A 59 -12.84 -1.28 4.13
C ILE A 59 -11.54 -1.44 3.33
N LEU A 60 -10.42 -1.26 4.00
CA LEU A 60 -9.10 -1.50 3.41
C LEU A 60 -8.62 -2.85 3.91
N ARG A 61 -8.60 -3.82 3.02
CA ARG A 61 -8.15 -5.17 3.37
C ARG A 61 -6.64 -5.19 3.43
N SER A 62 -6.10 -5.86 4.42
CA SER A 62 -4.65 -5.98 4.59
C SER A 62 -3.94 -4.64 4.43
N PRO A 63 -4.26 -3.65 5.26
CA PRO A 63 -3.75 -2.29 5.09
C PRO A 63 -2.26 -2.24 5.38
N LEU A 64 -1.47 -2.38 4.35
CA LEU A 64 -0.04 -2.45 4.52
C LEU A 64 0.66 -1.30 3.84
N MET A 65 0.52 -0.13 4.43
CA MET A 65 1.38 0.96 4.09
C MET A 65 2.41 1.11 5.22
N LEU A 66 3.65 0.79 4.90
CA LEU A 66 4.75 1.03 5.82
C LEU A 66 5.04 2.52 5.85
N PRO A 67 5.33 3.09 7.03
CA PRO A 67 5.76 4.48 7.09
C PRO A 67 7.04 4.67 6.30
N PRO A 68 7.32 5.88 5.81
CA PRO A 68 8.59 6.14 5.15
C PRO A 68 9.73 5.78 6.08
N THR A 69 10.68 5.03 5.56
CA THR A 69 11.82 4.54 6.32
C THR A 69 13.09 4.71 5.52
N LEU A 70 14.12 5.22 6.17
CA LEU A 70 15.43 5.28 5.55
C LEU A 70 16.16 3.98 5.84
N MET A 71 16.71 3.40 4.79
CA MET A 71 17.49 2.17 4.92
C MET A 71 18.90 2.40 4.43
N THR A 72 19.85 1.76 5.09
CA THR A 72 21.22 1.71 4.59
C THR A 72 21.29 0.75 3.41
N ALA A 73 22.38 0.81 2.65
CA ALA A 73 22.59 -0.12 1.55
C ALA A 73 22.60 -1.57 2.05
N ASP A 74 23.25 -1.81 3.17
CA ASP A 74 23.29 -3.15 3.74
C ASP A 74 21.93 -3.66 4.17
N GLU A 75 21.12 -2.78 4.73
CA GLU A 75 19.75 -3.13 5.11
C GLU A 75 18.91 -3.47 3.89
N LEU A 76 19.06 -2.70 2.82
CA LEU A 76 18.33 -2.99 1.59
C LEU A 76 18.76 -4.32 0.99
N GLU A 77 20.07 -4.59 0.99
CA GLU A 77 20.59 -5.87 0.50
C GLU A 77 20.05 -7.04 1.30
N ALA A 78 20.00 -6.88 2.61
CA ALA A 78 19.45 -7.93 3.49
C ALA A 78 17.97 -8.18 3.17
N LEU A 79 17.23 -7.13 2.95
CA LEU A 79 15.81 -7.24 2.59
C LEU A 79 15.65 -8.01 1.27
N VAL A 80 16.40 -7.62 0.26
CA VAL A 80 16.31 -8.26 -1.06
C VAL A 80 16.74 -9.73 -0.98
N GLU A 81 17.81 -10.00 -0.25
CA GLU A 81 18.26 -11.37 -0.06
C GLU A 81 17.21 -12.24 0.60
N GLY A 82 16.59 -11.73 1.67
CA GLY A 82 15.52 -12.45 2.36
C GLY A 82 14.33 -12.71 1.45
N LEU A 83 13.94 -11.72 0.66
CA LEU A 83 12.82 -11.87 -0.26
C LEU A 83 13.13 -12.89 -1.34
N ARG A 84 14.36 -12.93 -1.83
CA ARG A 84 14.76 -13.93 -2.82
C ARG A 84 14.66 -15.34 -2.27
N HIS A 85 15.09 -15.54 -1.05
CA HIS A 85 14.96 -16.84 -0.41
C HIS A 85 13.52 -17.33 -0.37
N VAL A 86 12.62 -16.44 0.04
CA VAL A 86 11.20 -16.79 0.09
C VAL A 86 10.64 -17.01 -1.32
N ALA A 87 11.03 -16.15 -2.26
CA ALA A 87 10.52 -16.21 -3.62
C ALA A 87 10.93 -17.49 -4.36
N GLU A 88 12.10 -18.03 -4.05
CA GLU A 88 12.64 -19.21 -4.71
C GLU A 88 12.15 -20.52 -4.11
N ASP A 89 11.59 -20.46 -2.93
CA ASP A 89 11.06 -21.64 -2.24
C ASP A 89 9.60 -21.86 -2.66
N GLU A 90 9.40 -22.72 -3.64
CA GLU A 90 8.06 -22.98 -4.17
C GLU A 90 7.12 -23.60 -3.14
N ALA A 91 7.66 -24.23 -2.12
CA ALA A 91 6.86 -24.78 -1.04
C ALA A 91 6.36 -23.70 -0.07
N ASN A 92 6.96 -22.52 -0.13
CA ASN A 92 6.57 -21.44 0.75
C ASN A 92 5.28 -20.77 0.22
N PRO A 93 4.22 -20.74 1.03
CA PRO A 93 2.95 -20.15 0.58
C PRO A 93 3.06 -18.64 0.28
N ARG A 94 4.15 -18.00 0.70
CA ARG A 94 4.37 -16.58 0.45
C ARG A 94 5.33 -16.30 -0.69
N ALA A 95 5.73 -17.32 -1.44
CA ALA A 95 6.69 -17.14 -2.55
C ALA A 95 6.20 -16.13 -3.58
N ARG A 96 4.92 -16.20 -3.95
CA ARG A 96 4.35 -15.27 -4.92
C ARG A 96 4.38 -13.84 -4.40
N ALA A 97 4.03 -13.65 -3.14
CA ALA A 97 4.04 -12.33 -2.52
C ALA A 97 5.46 -11.76 -2.49
N ALA A 98 6.45 -12.60 -2.20
CA ALA A 98 7.84 -12.17 -2.18
C ALA A 98 8.31 -11.72 -3.56
N ARG A 99 7.92 -12.43 -4.62
CA ARG A 99 8.25 -12.03 -5.99
C ARG A 99 7.61 -10.69 -6.34
N ALA A 100 6.35 -10.49 -5.95
CA ALA A 100 5.66 -9.23 -6.20
C ALA A 100 6.34 -8.08 -5.48
N LEU A 101 6.76 -8.30 -4.24
CA LEU A 101 7.42 -7.27 -3.46
C LEU A 101 8.80 -6.95 -4.03
N LEU A 102 9.56 -7.95 -4.47
CA LEU A 102 10.84 -7.73 -5.13
C LEU A 102 10.68 -6.79 -6.33
N SER A 103 9.64 -7.00 -7.14
CA SER A 103 9.36 -6.14 -8.29
C SER A 103 9.08 -4.71 -7.85
N LYS A 104 8.32 -4.53 -6.79
CA LYS A 104 8.01 -3.20 -6.27
C LYS A 104 9.26 -2.49 -5.75
N VAL A 105 10.09 -3.20 -5.02
CA VAL A 105 11.33 -2.63 -4.48
C VAL A 105 12.24 -2.20 -5.61
N ALA A 106 12.40 -3.02 -6.63
CA ALA A 106 13.23 -2.69 -7.78
C ALA A 106 12.73 -1.45 -8.51
N THR A 107 11.40 -1.30 -8.61
CA THR A 107 10.80 -0.15 -9.28
C THR A 107 11.00 1.14 -8.49
N LEU A 108 10.86 1.05 -7.17
CA LEU A 108 10.93 2.24 -6.31
C LEU A 108 12.35 2.72 -6.10
N MET A 109 13.34 1.84 -6.23
CA MET A 109 14.71 2.14 -5.90
C MET A 109 15.68 1.70 -7.00
N PRO A 110 15.49 2.19 -8.22
CA PRO A 110 16.30 1.71 -9.35
C PRO A 110 17.79 2.01 -9.22
N GLN A 111 18.16 2.93 -8.33
CA GLN A 111 19.55 3.31 -8.15
C GLN A 111 20.18 2.76 -6.90
N ALA A 112 19.43 1.98 -6.14
CA ALA A 112 19.93 1.43 -4.90
C ALA A 112 20.68 0.15 -5.19
N GLY A 113 21.93 0.20 -5.44
CA GLY A 113 22.78 -0.96 -5.53
C GLY A 113 22.29 -2.13 -6.41
N ILE A 114 21.03 -2.17 -6.66
CA ILE A 114 20.44 -3.19 -7.50
C ILE A 114 20.95 -3.07 -8.91
N ASP A 115 21.10 -1.85 -9.36
CA ASP A 115 21.64 -1.57 -10.69
C ASP A 115 23.12 -1.85 -10.72
N ASP A 116 23.79 -1.59 -9.61
CA ASP A 116 25.23 -1.75 -9.54
C ASP A 116 25.62 -3.20 -9.46
N ALA A 117 24.69 -4.04 -9.16
CA ALA A 117 24.94 -5.47 -9.17
C ALA A 117 25.16 -5.98 -10.58
N GLY A 118 24.83 -5.14 -11.51
CA GLY A 118 25.10 -5.45 -12.89
C GLY A 118 26.53 -5.18 -13.28
#